data_46970e5fa3ca2317bcb79e59d30f5562
#
_entry.id   46970e5fa3ca2317bcb79e59d30f5562
#
_cell.length_a   1.000
_cell.length_b   1.000
_cell.length_c   1.000
_cell.angle_alpha   90.00
_cell.angle_beta   90.00
_cell.angle_gamma   90.00
#
_symmetry.space_group_name_H-M   'P 1'
#
loop_
_entity.id
_entity.type
_entity.pdbx_description
1 polymer ?
#
loop_
_entity_poly.entity_id
_entity_poly.type
_entity_poly.pdbx_seq_one_letter_code
_entity_poly.pdbx_strand_id
1 'polypeptide(L)'
;DTFITHETLRELGCPELLRIGDRDRAFKIQKTLLLGEMPLHRAVEIQSRALGVESRVLPMSNEDSDIVIVTDEGDMEFHEFLVERRSEPRVLDVRFSRVKPAPGVLDAIESADMVILGPSNPVTSIGPIINMEGVTDSLKKVNVSAVSPFTGGRPFSGPAGKFMEAKGYDASSLGVAEIYADFLDRLVIDETDSDLKGEIEKLIKEVTITKTNMENIGDKIMLARILLGEIL
;
A
#
# COMPACT_ATOMS: atom_id res chain seq x y z
N ASP A 1 0.90 18.74 -13.80
CA ASP A 1 0.84 19.68 -12.67
C ASP A 1 1.88 20.79 -12.84
N THR A 2 1.65 21.96 -12.25
CA THR A 2 2.63 23.04 -12.14
C THR A 2 3.36 22.97 -10.80
N PHE A 3 4.51 23.63 -10.66
CA PHE A 3 5.36 23.57 -9.46
C PHE A 3 5.77 24.97 -8.97
N ILE A 4 4.96 25.99 -9.30
CA ILE A 4 5.25 27.40 -8.99
C ILE A 4 5.40 27.59 -7.47
N THR A 5 4.50 27.01 -6.68
CA THR A 5 4.55 27.11 -5.21
C THR A 5 5.83 26.46 -4.65
N HIS A 6 6.25 25.31 -5.17
CA HIS A 6 7.49 24.65 -4.76
C HIS A 6 8.72 25.52 -5.03
N GLU A 7 8.81 26.06 -6.24
CA GLU A 7 9.92 26.90 -6.66
C GLU A 7 9.98 28.19 -5.85
N THR A 8 8.82 28.85 -5.66
CA THR A 8 8.72 30.07 -4.85
C THR A 8 9.11 29.84 -3.39
N LEU A 9 8.66 28.74 -2.77
CA LEU A 9 9.04 28.43 -1.38
C LEU A 9 10.56 28.20 -1.23
N ARG A 10 11.19 27.55 -2.21
CA ARG A 10 12.65 27.37 -2.22
C ARG A 10 13.37 28.73 -2.35
N GLU A 11 12.92 29.62 -3.21
CA GLU A 11 13.46 30.97 -3.36
C GLU A 11 13.34 31.78 -2.06
N LEU A 12 12.27 31.56 -1.30
CA LEU A 12 12.05 32.16 0.03
C LEU A 12 12.83 31.46 1.16
N GLY A 13 13.64 30.45 0.84
CA GLY A 13 14.48 29.74 1.83
C GLY A 13 13.70 28.70 2.66
N CYS A 14 12.48 28.32 2.26
CA CYS A 14 11.75 27.27 2.93
C CYS A 14 12.33 25.89 2.56
N PRO A 15 12.48 24.95 3.52
CA PRO A 15 12.90 23.60 3.22
C PRO A 15 11.80 22.85 2.45
N GLU A 16 12.12 22.42 1.23
CA GLU A 16 11.25 21.68 0.33
C GLU A 16 11.88 20.33 0.00
N LEU A 17 11.61 19.32 0.79
CA LEU A 17 12.18 17.98 0.66
C LEU A 17 11.66 17.21 -0.55
N LEU A 18 10.37 17.38 -0.86
CA LEU A 18 9.70 16.74 -1.99
C LEU A 18 9.18 17.78 -2.98
N ARG A 19 9.35 17.49 -4.26
CA ARG A 19 8.75 18.30 -5.32
C ARG A 19 7.26 17.98 -5.44
N ILE A 20 6.42 18.78 -4.77
CA ILE A 20 4.96 18.62 -4.72
C ILE A 20 4.31 19.61 -5.69
N GLY A 21 3.42 19.11 -6.55
CA GLY A 21 2.68 19.92 -7.50
C GLY A 21 1.68 20.88 -6.86
N ASP A 22 1.32 21.95 -7.57
CA ASP A 22 0.41 22.99 -7.05
C ASP A 22 -0.99 22.44 -6.78
N ARG A 23 -1.49 21.50 -7.60
CA ARG A 23 -2.79 20.84 -7.38
C ARG A 23 -2.74 19.95 -6.14
N ASP A 24 -1.69 19.17 -5.96
CA ASP A 24 -1.51 18.33 -4.77
C ASP A 24 -1.46 19.19 -3.50
N ARG A 25 -0.80 20.36 -3.57
CA ARG A 25 -0.79 21.32 -2.45
C ARG A 25 -2.19 21.85 -2.15
N ALA A 26 -2.96 22.21 -3.18
CA ALA A 26 -4.33 22.66 -3.00
C ALA A 26 -5.20 21.61 -2.29
N PHE A 27 -5.08 20.33 -2.68
CA PHE A 27 -5.78 19.23 -2.00
C PHE A 27 -5.32 19.05 -0.55
N LYS A 28 -4.02 19.17 -0.29
CA LYS A 28 -3.49 19.08 1.08
C LYS A 28 -4.00 20.23 1.95
N ILE A 29 -4.00 21.47 1.43
CA ILE A 29 -4.53 22.64 2.14
C ILE A 29 -6.01 22.45 2.45
N GLN A 30 -6.83 22.09 1.45
CA GLN A 30 -8.25 21.82 1.67
C GLN A 30 -8.47 20.73 2.70
N LYS A 31 -7.72 19.60 2.63
CA LYS A 31 -7.83 18.53 3.60
C LYS A 31 -7.51 19.01 5.02
N THR A 32 -6.46 19.81 5.18
CA THR A 32 -6.09 20.37 6.50
C THR A 32 -7.21 21.23 7.07
N LEU A 33 -7.86 22.08 6.25
CA LEU A 33 -9.00 22.88 6.67
C LEU A 33 -10.19 22.02 7.08
N LEU A 34 -10.51 20.99 6.28
CA LEU A 34 -11.62 20.06 6.60
C LEU A 34 -11.37 19.28 7.89
N LEU A 35 -10.12 18.86 8.14
CA LEU A 35 -9.76 18.16 9.38
C LEU A 35 -9.92 18.98 10.65
N GLY A 36 -9.95 20.31 10.54
CA GLY A 36 -10.32 21.19 11.65
C GLY A 36 -11.79 21.12 12.06
N GLU A 37 -12.65 20.57 11.20
CA GLU A 37 -14.11 20.54 11.39
C GLU A 37 -14.69 19.12 11.41
N MET A 38 -14.00 18.15 10.82
CA MET A 38 -14.53 16.80 10.64
C MET A 38 -13.44 15.72 10.62
N PRO A 39 -13.80 14.43 10.87
CA PRO A 39 -12.85 13.32 10.81
C PRO A 39 -12.40 13.03 9.37
N LEU A 40 -11.22 12.37 9.25
CA LEU A 40 -10.54 12.10 7.97
C LEU A 40 -11.43 11.42 6.92
N HIS A 41 -12.23 10.42 7.31
CA HIS A 41 -13.10 9.72 6.36
C HIS A 41 -14.12 10.64 5.68
N ARG A 42 -14.62 11.68 6.38
CA ARG A 42 -15.53 12.67 5.81
C ARG A 42 -14.79 13.66 4.91
N ALA A 43 -13.60 14.09 5.31
CA ALA A 43 -12.76 14.95 4.48
C ALA A 43 -12.38 14.26 3.15
N VAL A 44 -12.02 12.96 3.21
CA VAL A 44 -11.72 12.15 2.02
C VAL A 44 -12.95 12.00 1.12
N GLU A 45 -14.13 11.76 1.69
CA GLU A 45 -15.38 11.67 0.93
C GLU A 45 -15.67 12.97 0.16
N ILE A 46 -15.54 14.13 0.80
CA ILE A 46 -15.73 15.45 0.17
C ILE A 46 -14.74 15.65 -0.98
N GLN A 47 -13.47 15.35 -0.76
CA GLN A 47 -12.44 15.49 -1.79
C GLN A 47 -12.67 14.56 -2.98
N SER A 48 -13.00 13.30 -2.73
CA SER A 48 -13.26 12.31 -3.78
C SER A 48 -14.45 12.73 -4.65
N ARG A 49 -15.54 13.20 -4.04
CA ARG A 49 -16.71 13.72 -4.77
C ARG A 49 -16.38 14.96 -5.60
N ALA A 50 -15.59 15.90 -5.05
CA ALA A 50 -15.16 17.09 -5.76
C ALA A 50 -14.29 16.77 -6.99
N LEU A 51 -13.58 15.63 -6.97
CA LEU A 51 -12.79 15.12 -8.09
C LEU A 51 -13.59 14.26 -9.07
N GLY A 52 -14.89 14.07 -8.87
CA GLY A 52 -15.75 13.23 -9.70
C GLY A 52 -15.48 11.73 -9.55
N VAL A 53 -14.87 11.31 -8.43
CA VAL A 53 -14.67 9.88 -8.15
C VAL A 53 -16.00 9.27 -7.71
N GLU A 54 -16.51 8.33 -8.50
CA GLU A 54 -17.78 7.66 -8.23
C GLU A 54 -17.63 6.55 -7.17
N SER A 55 -16.48 5.90 -7.12
CA SER A 55 -16.18 4.87 -6.14
C SER A 55 -16.03 5.46 -4.74
N ARG A 56 -16.46 4.71 -3.73
CA ARG A 56 -16.27 5.09 -2.34
C ARG A 56 -14.78 4.95 -1.96
N VAL A 57 -14.15 6.03 -1.54
CA VAL A 57 -12.78 6.04 -1.03
C VAL A 57 -12.83 6.15 0.49
N LEU A 58 -12.20 5.20 1.17
CA LEU A 58 -12.10 5.17 2.63
C LEU A 58 -10.63 5.23 3.06
N PRO A 59 -10.26 6.09 4.02
CA PRO A 59 -8.98 5.96 4.69
C PRO A 59 -9.02 4.70 5.57
N MET A 60 -7.87 4.12 5.86
CA MET A 60 -7.81 2.96 6.75
C MET A 60 -8.31 3.30 8.16
N SER A 61 -7.99 4.48 8.67
CA SER A 61 -8.33 4.96 10.01
C SER A 61 -8.59 6.46 10.02
N ASN A 62 -9.29 6.96 11.05
CA ASN A 62 -9.36 8.38 11.39
C ASN A 62 -8.29 8.81 12.39
N GLU A 63 -7.60 7.85 12.99
CA GLU A 63 -6.54 8.09 13.97
C GLU A 63 -5.21 8.26 13.22
N ASP A 64 -4.28 9.00 13.80
CA ASP A 64 -2.93 9.12 13.27
C ASP A 64 -2.21 7.79 13.39
N SER A 65 -1.59 7.36 12.31
CA SER A 65 -0.88 6.09 12.22
C SER A 65 0.56 6.35 11.81
N ASP A 66 1.47 6.16 12.75
CA ASP A 66 2.89 6.32 12.53
C ASP A 66 3.54 4.98 12.18
N ILE A 67 4.52 5.04 11.29
CA ILE A 67 5.42 3.92 10.97
C ILE A 67 6.81 4.32 11.45
N VAL A 68 7.34 3.54 12.39
CA VAL A 68 8.69 3.71 12.92
C VAL A 68 9.59 2.63 12.33
N ILE A 69 10.66 3.06 11.68
CA ILE A 69 11.71 2.19 11.18
C ILE A 69 12.81 2.10 12.22
N VAL A 70 12.98 0.91 12.79
CA VAL A 70 14.06 0.61 13.74
C VAL A 70 15.30 0.28 12.93
N THR A 71 16.37 1.05 13.13
CA THR A 71 17.63 0.87 12.38
C THR A 71 18.81 0.69 13.32
N ASP A 72 19.96 0.32 12.77
CA ASP A 72 21.24 0.29 13.48
C ASP A 72 21.75 1.69 13.88
N GLU A 73 21.13 2.75 13.35
CA GLU A 73 21.43 4.15 13.71
C GLU A 73 20.36 4.75 14.64
N GLY A 74 19.36 3.99 15.06
CA GLY A 74 18.26 4.40 15.93
C GLY A 74 16.90 4.32 15.26
N ASP A 75 15.86 4.68 16.01
CA ASP A 75 14.48 4.72 15.53
C ASP A 75 14.27 5.99 14.68
N MET A 76 13.63 5.84 13.52
CA MET A 76 13.36 6.92 12.57
C MET A 76 11.89 6.87 12.13
N GLU A 77 11.30 8.02 11.82
CA GLU A 77 10.03 8.08 11.11
C GLU A 77 10.21 7.56 9.68
N PHE A 78 9.15 6.97 9.12
CA PHE A 78 9.18 6.42 7.76
C PHE A 78 9.62 7.43 6.70
N HIS A 79 9.16 8.67 6.82
CA HIS A 79 9.52 9.75 5.89
C HIS A 79 11.00 10.14 6.00
N GLU A 80 11.52 10.29 7.22
CA GLU A 80 12.94 10.52 7.48
C GLU A 80 13.79 9.41 6.85
N PHE A 81 13.47 8.14 7.15
CA PHE A 81 14.18 6.99 6.60
C PHE A 81 14.20 6.98 5.07
N LEU A 82 13.02 7.18 4.45
CA LEU A 82 12.87 7.03 3.00
C LEU A 82 13.48 8.20 2.22
N VAL A 83 13.27 9.44 2.68
CA VAL A 83 13.58 10.66 1.93
C VAL A 83 14.92 11.26 2.36
N GLU A 84 15.10 11.51 3.66
CA GLU A 84 16.30 12.19 4.16
C GLU A 84 17.49 11.23 4.21
N ARG A 85 17.28 10.02 4.72
CA ARG A 85 18.30 8.99 4.85
C ARG A 85 18.38 8.06 3.63
N ARG A 86 17.57 8.30 2.57
CA ARG A 86 17.56 7.57 1.28
C ARG A 86 17.52 6.05 1.42
N SER A 87 16.90 5.57 2.49
CA SER A 87 16.85 4.15 2.85
C SER A 87 18.23 3.49 3.03
N GLU A 88 19.27 4.25 3.34
CA GLU A 88 20.63 3.72 3.52
C GLU A 88 20.80 2.90 4.80
N PRO A 89 20.28 3.35 5.98
CA PRO A 89 20.46 2.61 7.23
C PRO A 89 19.95 1.17 7.14
N ARG A 90 20.59 0.28 7.90
CA ARG A 90 20.14 -1.10 8.00
C ARG A 90 18.87 -1.18 8.84
N VAL A 91 17.82 -1.74 8.28
CA VAL A 91 16.55 -1.96 8.98
C VAL A 91 16.67 -3.20 9.87
N LEU A 92 16.28 -3.05 11.12
CA LEU A 92 16.25 -4.12 12.13
C LEU A 92 14.83 -4.57 12.43
N ASP A 93 13.85 -3.63 12.39
CA ASP A 93 12.43 -3.90 12.59
C ASP A 93 11.58 -2.76 12.00
N VAL A 94 10.30 -3.01 11.82
CA VAL A 94 9.30 -1.99 11.46
C VAL A 94 8.15 -2.08 12.45
N ARG A 95 7.85 -0.95 13.10
CA ARG A 95 6.73 -0.83 14.04
C ARG A 95 5.70 0.16 13.52
N PHE A 96 4.43 -0.09 13.76
CA PHE A 96 3.34 0.83 13.42
C PHE A 96 2.35 0.94 14.58
N SER A 97 1.71 2.11 14.65
CA SER A 97 0.69 2.40 15.64
C SER A 97 -0.50 1.46 15.48
N ARG A 98 -1.06 1.02 16.60
CA ARG A 98 -2.35 0.32 16.60
C ARG A 98 -3.44 1.36 16.51
N VAL A 99 -4.18 1.36 15.42
CA VAL A 99 -5.30 2.26 15.16
C VAL A 99 -6.56 1.45 14.86
N LYS A 100 -7.72 2.08 15.05
CA LYS A 100 -9.01 1.45 14.72
C LYS A 100 -9.37 1.70 13.25
N PRO A 101 -10.04 0.76 12.59
CA PRO A 101 -10.59 0.99 11.25
C PRO A 101 -11.51 2.19 11.21
N ALA A 102 -11.42 3.00 10.16
CA ALA A 102 -12.38 4.09 9.95
C ALA A 102 -13.79 3.52 9.74
N PRO A 103 -14.85 4.31 10.07
CA PRO A 103 -16.23 3.90 9.87
C PRO A 103 -16.49 3.40 8.45
N GLY A 104 -17.05 2.19 8.34
CA GLY A 104 -17.40 1.54 7.09
C GLY A 104 -16.27 0.75 6.41
N VAL A 105 -15.07 0.67 6.99
CA VAL A 105 -13.98 -0.17 6.44
C VAL A 105 -14.33 -1.65 6.57
N LEU A 106 -14.69 -2.12 7.75
CA LEU A 106 -15.08 -3.53 7.96
C LEU A 106 -16.31 -3.91 7.15
N ASP A 107 -17.35 -3.04 7.14
CA ASP A 107 -18.55 -3.26 6.33
C ASP A 107 -18.23 -3.36 4.84
N ALA A 108 -17.31 -2.53 4.32
CA ALA A 108 -16.89 -2.56 2.93
C ALA A 108 -16.17 -3.86 2.59
N ILE A 109 -15.33 -4.37 3.48
CA ILE A 109 -14.65 -5.67 3.31
C ILE A 109 -15.69 -6.80 3.33
N GLU A 110 -16.54 -6.87 4.35
CA GLU A 110 -17.46 -7.98 4.56
C GLU A 110 -18.61 -8.04 3.54
N SER A 111 -18.95 -6.91 2.90
CA SER A 111 -19.97 -6.84 1.86
C SER A 111 -19.43 -6.97 0.43
N ALA A 112 -18.11 -7.08 0.27
CA ALA A 112 -17.50 -7.22 -1.04
C ALA A 112 -17.64 -8.64 -1.61
N ASP A 113 -17.94 -8.77 -2.90
CA ASP A 113 -17.85 -10.05 -3.62
C ASP A 113 -16.41 -10.55 -3.71
N MET A 114 -15.46 -9.62 -3.77
CA MET A 114 -14.03 -9.88 -3.80
C MET A 114 -13.25 -8.68 -3.24
N VAL A 115 -12.18 -8.98 -2.51
CA VAL A 115 -11.19 -7.97 -2.09
C VAL A 115 -9.92 -8.16 -2.89
N ILE A 116 -9.38 -7.08 -3.44
CA ILE A 116 -8.12 -7.09 -4.20
C ILE A 116 -7.08 -6.24 -3.46
N LEU A 117 -5.96 -6.88 -3.09
CA LEU A 117 -4.77 -6.18 -2.58
C LEU A 117 -3.88 -5.80 -3.76
N GLY A 118 -3.73 -4.50 -3.99
CA GLY A 118 -2.82 -3.98 -5.02
C GLY A 118 -1.34 -4.29 -4.71
N PRO A 119 -0.44 -4.19 -5.70
CA PRO A 119 0.99 -4.50 -5.57
C PRO A 119 1.72 -3.40 -4.79
N SER A 120 1.44 -3.30 -3.50
CA SER A 120 2.06 -2.34 -2.60
C SER A 120 2.96 -3.05 -1.58
N ASN A 121 3.76 -2.27 -0.85
CA ASN A 121 4.69 -2.82 0.14
C ASN A 121 3.93 -3.64 1.21
N PRO A 122 4.23 -4.94 1.36
CA PRO A 122 3.50 -5.80 2.28
C PRO A 122 3.65 -5.39 3.76
N VAL A 123 4.79 -4.79 4.11
CA VAL A 123 5.10 -4.39 5.48
C VAL A 123 4.60 -2.98 5.78
N THR A 124 4.98 -1.98 4.97
CA THR A 124 4.73 -0.57 5.32
C THR A 124 3.45 0.03 4.71
N SER A 125 2.85 -0.63 3.71
CA SER A 125 1.60 -0.16 3.11
C SER A 125 0.41 -1.05 3.49
N ILE A 126 0.49 -2.34 3.22
CA ILE A 126 -0.58 -3.29 3.52
C ILE A 126 -0.57 -3.69 5.01
N GLY A 127 0.63 -3.85 5.59
CA GLY A 127 0.81 -4.26 6.98
C GLY A 127 0.00 -3.45 7.99
N PRO A 128 0.06 -2.11 8.00
CA PRO A 128 -0.75 -1.29 8.91
C PRO A 128 -2.25 -1.55 8.77
N ILE A 129 -2.74 -1.82 7.56
CA ILE A 129 -4.16 -2.07 7.28
C ILE A 129 -4.61 -3.43 7.83
N ILE A 130 -3.90 -4.50 7.49
CA ILE A 130 -4.28 -5.86 7.90
C ILE A 130 -4.09 -6.12 9.40
N ASN A 131 -3.24 -5.33 10.07
CA ASN A 131 -3.03 -5.42 11.52
C ASN A 131 -4.03 -4.62 12.35
N MET A 132 -4.96 -3.87 11.74
CA MET A 132 -6.05 -3.23 12.47
C MET A 132 -7.03 -4.28 13.02
N GLU A 133 -7.64 -3.95 14.17
CA GLU A 133 -8.62 -4.82 14.81
C GLU A 133 -9.77 -5.20 13.87
N GLY A 134 -10.02 -6.49 13.70
CA GLY A 134 -11.12 -7.03 12.90
C GLY A 134 -10.85 -7.10 11.39
N VAL A 135 -9.82 -6.45 10.84
CA VAL A 135 -9.58 -6.44 9.39
C VAL A 135 -9.23 -7.83 8.87
N THR A 136 -8.24 -8.50 9.46
CA THR A 136 -7.86 -9.86 9.04
C THR A 136 -9.01 -10.84 9.23
N ASP A 137 -9.79 -10.72 10.30
CA ASP A 137 -10.96 -11.57 10.55
C ASP A 137 -12.08 -11.33 9.51
N SER A 138 -12.24 -10.09 9.04
CA SER A 138 -13.19 -9.76 7.97
C SER A 138 -12.67 -10.26 6.60
N LEU A 139 -11.37 -10.15 6.33
CA LEU A 139 -10.76 -10.70 5.10
C LEU A 139 -10.93 -12.23 5.00
N LYS A 140 -10.84 -12.97 6.09
CA LYS A 140 -11.06 -14.44 6.13
C LYS A 140 -12.49 -14.87 5.72
N LYS A 141 -13.45 -13.95 5.67
CA LYS A 141 -14.86 -14.24 5.34
C LYS A 141 -15.19 -14.03 3.87
N VAL A 142 -14.31 -13.42 3.10
CA VAL A 142 -14.54 -13.03 1.71
C VAL A 142 -13.43 -13.58 0.80
N ASN A 143 -13.66 -13.58 -0.51
CA ASN A 143 -12.64 -13.99 -1.48
C ASN A 143 -11.57 -12.88 -1.60
N VAL A 144 -10.31 -13.19 -1.30
CA VAL A 144 -9.21 -12.22 -1.33
C VAL A 144 -8.18 -12.63 -2.39
N SER A 145 -7.90 -11.71 -3.31
CA SER A 145 -6.82 -11.83 -4.29
C SER A 145 -5.78 -10.74 -4.06
N ALA A 146 -4.50 -11.05 -4.27
CA ALA A 146 -3.42 -10.08 -4.20
C ALA A 146 -2.54 -10.12 -5.44
N VAL A 147 -1.92 -8.99 -5.78
CA VAL A 147 -0.84 -8.93 -6.77
C VAL A 147 0.48 -8.75 -6.02
N SER A 148 1.46 -9.59 -6.32
CA SER A 148 2.79 -9.45 -5.75
C SER A 148 3.45 -8.15 -6.21
N PRO A 149 4.10 -7.39 -5.31
CA PRO A 149 4.92 -6.24 -5.66
C PRO A 149 6.34 -6.61 -6.11
N PHE A 150 6.61 -7.89 -6.40
CA PHE A 150 7.92 -8.38 -6.85
C PHE A 150 7.88 -8.83 -8.30
N THR A 151 9.00 -8.63 -9.00
CA THR A 151 9.23 -9.08 -10.38
C THR A 151 10.70 -9.50 -10.49
N GLY A 152 10.97 -10.76 -10.86
CA GLY A 152 12.32 -11.28 -10.96
C GLY A 152 13.12 -11.21 -9.67
N GLY A 153 12.46 -11.48 -8.53
CA GLY A 153 13.06 -11.44 -7.20
C GLY A 153 13.40 -10.02 -6.70
N ARG A 154 12.84 -8.97 -7.32
CA ARG A 154 13.09 -7.57 -6.93
C ARG A 154 11.77 -6.83 -6.73
N PRO A 155 11.67 -5.93 -5.73
CA PRO A 155 10.50 -5.08 -5.59
C PRO A 155 10.42 -4.08 -6.74
N PHE A 156 9.23 -3.77 -7.21
CA PHE A 156 8.98 -2.74 -8.23
C PHE A 156 9.53 -1.38 -7.84
N SER A 157 9.48 -1.04 -6.56
CA SER A 157 9.96 0.25 -6.08
C SER A 157 10.26 0.22 -4.59
N GLY A 158 11.17 1.10 -4.17
CA GLY A 158 11.47 1.36 -2.77
C GLY A 158 12.13 0.18 -2.04
N PRO A 159 12.29 0.28 -0.73
CA PRO A 159 13.02 -0.66 0.10
C PRO A 159 12.16 -1.81 0.65
N ALA A 160 11.14 -2.29 -0.11
CA ALA A 160 10.22 -3.33 0.37
C ALA A 160 10.96 -4.59 0.84
N GLY A 161 12.02 -5.01 0.12
CA GLY A 161 12.84 -6.14 0.51
C GLY A 161 13.47 -5.97 1.89
N LYS A 162 14.08 -4.79 2.17
CA LYS A 162 14.69 -4.52 3.48
C LYS A 162 13.69 -4.63 4.64
N PHE A 163 12.45 -4.20 4.43
CA PHE A 163 11.41 -4.29 5.46
C PHE A 163 10.92 -5.72 5.68
N MET A 164 10.80 -6.50 4.59
CA MET A 164 10.41 -7.90 4.66
C MET A 164 11.50 -8.72 5.39
N GLU A 165 12.77 -8.55 5.00
CA GLU A 165 13.92 -9.20 5.65
C GLU A 165 13.99 -8.86 7.15
N ALA A 166 13.77 -7.59 7.53
CA ALA A 166 13.73 -7.17 8.92
C ALA A 166 12.58 -7.81 9.72
N LYS A 167 11.52 -8.24 9.04
CA LYS A 167 10.41 -9.00 9.62
C LYS A 167 10.61 -10.52 9.54
N GLY A 168 11.72 -11.00 8.99
CA GLY A 168 12.05 -12.42 8.87
C GLY A 168 11.44 -13.12 7.65
N TYR A 169 10.97 -12.35 6.66
CA TYR A 169 10.43 -12.89 5.40
C TYR A 169 11.41 -12.69 4.25
N ASP A 170 11.39 -13.60 3.29
CA ASP A 170 12.15 -13.43 2.06
C ASP A 170 11.65 -12.23 1.25
N ALA A 171 12.58 -11.49 0.64
CA ALA A 171 12.26 -10.39 -0.26
C ALA A 171 11.83 -10.91 -1.64
N SER A 172 10.69 -11.59 -1.69
CA SER A 172 10.18 -12.32 -2.87
C SER A 172 8.66 -12.44 -2.86
N SER A 173 8.08 -12.92 -3.95
CA SER A 173 6.67 -13.29 -4.04
C SER A 173 6.29 -14.40 -3.05
N LEU A 174 7.24 -15.27 -2.66
CA LEU A 174 7.02 -16.28 -1.62
C LEU A 174 6.84 -15.62 -0.26
N GLY A 175 7.72 -14.69 0.14
CA GLY A 175 7.57 -13.97 1.40
C GLY A 175 6.28 -13.13 1.46
N VAL A 176 5.79 -12.63 0.31
CA VAL A 176 4.45 -12.00 0.24
C VAL A 176 3.35 -13.01 0.55
N ALA A 177 3.44 -14.22 0.00
CA ALA A 177 2.50 -15.30 0.29
C ALA A 177 2.50 -15.68 1.78
N GLU A 178 3.67 -15.77 2.40
CA GLU A 178 3.81 -16.03 3.84
C GLU A 178 3.12 -14.96 4.70
N ILE A 179 3.30 -13.67 4.38
CA ILE A 179 2.67 -12.56 5.10
C ILE A 179 1.14 -12.62 5.00
N TYR A 180 0.59 -13.06 3.87
CA TYR A 180 -0.85 -13.05 3.61
C TYR A 180 -1.52 -14.43 3.79
N ALA A 181 -0.78 -15.47 4.15
CA ALA A 181 -1.25 -16.86 4.20
C ALA A 181 -2.55 -17.06 5.00
N ASP A 182 -2.75 -16.27 6.05
CA ASP A 182 -3.89 -16.37 6.95
C ASP A 182 -5.26 -16.09 6.28
N PHE A 183 -5.28 -15.29 5.20
CA PHE A 183 -6.53 -14.80 4.62
C PHE A 183 -6.56 -14.77 3.10
N LEU A 184 -5.43 -14.99 2.43
CA LEU A 184 -5.34 -14.86 0.97
C LEU A 184 -5.80 -16.14 0.27
N ASP A 185 -6.74 -16.03 -0.69
CA ASP A 185 -7.16 -17.15 -1.53
C ASP A 185 -6.32 -17.28 -2.80
N ARG A 186 -5.95 -16.14 -3.43
CA ARG A 186 -5.22 -16.14 -4.69
C ARG A 186 -4.09 -15.10 -4.72
N LEU A 187 -2.89 -15.53 -5.11
CA LEU A 187 -1.76 -14.64 -5.37
C LEU A 187 -1.44 -14.61 -6.87
N VAL A 188 -1.43 -13.41 -7.44
CA VAL A 188 -0.96 -13.17 -8.80
C VAL A 188 0.51 -12.77 -8.74
N ILE A 189 1.37 -13.54 -9.39
CA ILE A 189 2.82 -13.31 -9.47
C ILE A 189 3.26 -13.04 -10.91
N ASP A 190 4.40 -12.37 -11.05
CA ASP A 190 4.97 -12.08 -12.36
C ASP A 190 5.51 -13.35 -13.04
N GLU A 191 5.50 -13.38 -14.37
CA GLU A 191 6.01 -14.49 -15.18
C GLU A 191 7.46 -14.83 -14.86
N THR A 192 8.25 -13.84 -14.48
CA THR A 192 9.66 -13.99 -14.10
C THR A 192 9.88 -14.67 -12.75
N ASP A 193 8.83 -14.77 -11.93
CA ASP A 193 8.84 -15.45 -10.62
C ASP A 193 8.11 -16.81 -10.68
N SER A 194 7.85 -17.35 -11.86
CA SER A 194 7.06 -18.57 -12.09
C SER A 194 7.62 -19.83 -11.40
N ASP A 195 8.91 -19.87 -11.14
CA ASP A 195 9.59 -20.95 -10.41
C ASP A 195 9.15 -21.03 -8.93
N LEU A 196 8.66 -19.94 -8.36
CA LEU A 196 8.15 -19.90 -6.98
C LEU A 196 6.73 -20.50 -6.83
N LYS A 197 6.01 -20.74 -7.94
CA LYS A 197 4.62 -21.20 -7.92
C LYS A 197 4.41 -22.38 -6.98
N GLY A 198 5.22 -23.43 -7.13
CA GLY A 198 5.05 -24.67 -6.35
C GLY A 198 5.25 -24.50 -4.85
N GLU A 199 6.08 -23.55 -4.42
CA GLU A 199 6.25 -23.26 -2.98
C GLU A 199 5.09 -22.39 -2.48
N ILE A 200 4.62 -21.42 -3.28
CA ILE A 200 3.50 -20.56 -2.93
C ILE A 200 2.20 -21.38 -2.83
N GLU A 201 1.96 -22.37 -3.71
CA GLU A 201 0.77 -23.23 -3.69
C GLU A 201 0.68 -24.12 -2.43
N LYS A 202 1.75 -24.23 -1.64
CA LYS A 202 1.70 -24.88 -0.31
C LYS A 202 1.06 -23.97 0.76
N LEU A 203 1.03 -22.66 0.51
CA LEU A 203 0.54 -21.64 1.44
C LEU A 203 -0.79 -21.04 0.99
N ILE A 204 -0.94 -20.81 -0.31
CA ILE A 204 -2.07 -20.09 -0.93
C ILE A 204 -2.82 -21.04 -1.85
N LYS A 205 -4.15 -20.99 -1.81
CA LYS A 205 -5.03 -21.90 -2.53
C LYS A 205 -4.87 -21.82 -4.06
N GLU A 206 -4.62 -20.63 -4.62
CA GLU A 206 -4.50 -20.40 -6.04
C GLU A 206 -3.34 -19.46 -6.36
N VAL A 207 -2.51 -19.82 -7.36
CA VAL A 207 -1.43 -18.97 -7.87
C VAL A 207 -1.62 -18.75 -9.37
N THR A 208 -1.79 -17.50 -9.75
CA THR A 208 -1.89 -17.07 -11.16
C THR A 208 -0.57 -16.45 -11.60
N ILE A 209 -0.04 -16.89 -12.73
CA ILE A 209 1.18 -16.34 -13.34
C ILE A 209 0.78 -15.47 -14.52
N THR A 210 1.22 -14.21 -14.53
CA THR A 210 1.00 -13.28 -15.65
C THR A 210 1.99 -12.12 -15.58
N LYS A 211 2.08 -11.31 -16.64
CA LYS A 211 2.80 -10.04 -16.58
C LYS A 211 2.13 -9.11 -15.57
N THR A 212 2.81 -8.78 -14.48
CA THR A 212 2.29 -7.87 -13.43
C THR A 212 2.78 -6.44 -13.60
N ASN A 213 3.81 -6.20 -14.42
CA ASN A 213 4.32 -4.86 -14.69
C ASN A 213 3.33 -4.06 -15.56
N MET A 214 2.83 -2.95 -15.02
CA MET A 214 1.81 -2.08 -15.62
C MET A 214 2.45 -0.85 -16.29
N GLU A 215 3.07 -1.01 -17.45
CA GLU A 215 3.73 0.06 -18.18
C GLU A 215 2.76 1.01 -18.88
N ASN A 216 1.60 0.53 -19.26
CA ASN A 216 0.57 1.27 -20.00
C ASN A 216 -0.84 0.89 -19.54
N ILE A 217 -1.84 1.57 -20.09
CA ILE A 217 -3.25 1.33 -19.72
C ILE A 217 -3.73 -0.06 -20.13
N GLY A 218 -3.19 -0.64 -21.21
CA GLY A 218 -3.53 -1.98 -21.67
C GLY A 218 -3.08 -3.05 -20.65
N ASP A 219 -1.88 -2.92 -20.09
CA ASP A 219 -1.38 -3.81 -19.05
C ASP A 219 -2.27 -3.74 -17.79
N LYS A 220 -2.70 -2.54 -17.40
CA LYS A 220 -3.60 -2.35 -16.25
C LYS A 220 -4.95 -3.01 -16.47
N ILE A 221 -5.53 -2.86 -17.66
CA ILE A 221 -6.80 -3.50 -18.02
C ILE A 221 -6.67 -5.01 -18.04
N MET A 222 -5.59 -5.54 -18.62
CA MET A 222 -5.34 -6.98 -18.68
C MET A 222 -5.24 -7.58 -17.28
N LEU A 223 -4.41 -6.98 -16.42
CA LEU A 223 -4.25 -7.44 -15.04
C LEU A 223 -5.56 -7.38 -14.25
N ALA A 224 -6.35 -6.31 -14.43
CA ALA A 224 -7.66 -6.19 -13.79
C ALA A 224 -8.63 -7.30 -14.24
N ARG A 225 -8.68 -7.63 -15.54
CA ARG A 225 -9.53 -8.71 -16.07
C ARG A 225 -9.13 -10.08 -15.54
N ILE A 226 -7.82 -10.34 -15.42
CA ILE A 226 -7.32 -11.58 -14.82
C ILE A 226 -7.73 -11.65 -13.33
N LEU A 227 -7.60 -10.57 -12.58
CA LEU A 227 -8.02 -10.50 -11.19
C LEU A 227 -9.53 -10.73 -11.02
N LEU A 228 -10.35 -10.20 -11.94
CA LEU A 228 -11.80 -10.38 -11.93
C LEU A 228 -12.26 -11.74 -12.48
N GLY A 229 -11.33 -12.58 -12.96
CA GLY A 229 -11.65 -13.89 -13.54
C GLY A 229 -12.33 -13.81 -14.92
N GLU A 230 -12.20 -12.70 -15.64
CA GLU A 230 -12.73 -12.53 -16.99
C GLU A 230 -11.83 -13.17 -18.07
N ILE A 231 -10.57 -13.41 -17.76
CA ILE A 231 -9.55 -14.02 -18.62
C ILE A 231 -8.71 -14.97 -17.77
N LEU A 232 -8.46 -16.16 -18.28
CA LEU A 232 -7.55 -17.17 -17.69
C LEU A 232 -6.15 -17.03 -18.28
#